data_786ff627aceae4ea037eae972b402f62
#
_entry.id   786ff627aceae4ea037eae972b402f62
#
_cell.length_a   1.000
_cell.length_b   1.000
_cell.length_c   1.000
_cell.angle_alpha   90.00
_cell.angle_beta   90.00
_cell.angle_gamma   90.00
#
_symmetry.space_group_name_H-M   'P 1'
#
loop_
_entity.id
_entity.type
_entity.pdbx_description
1 polymer ?
#
loop_
_entity_poly.entity_id
_entity_poly.type
_entity_poly.pdbx_seq_one_letter_code
_entity_poly.pdbx_strand_id
1 'polypeptide(L)'
;METALRAGREAGRKLLVPYLTGGLPGWMDLLDPLAEAGADAIEVGIPFSDPVMDGPVIQESSERALAAGATPRGIVDELAGHEAAVPLAVMTYYNLVFRWGHQRCADELARAGVAAAILPDLPLDELGHWARAADAAGVETILLAAPTTPEDRLRRIAERSRGFVYGVGLLGVTGERESLALTAVEVARRLKDVTDKPVLIGVGISNPEQAVEACTVADGVVVGSALVRRLLEGATPADAADLVGAFRKALDGRNA
;
A
#
# COMPACT_ATOMS: atom_id res chain seq x y z
N MET A 1 5.17 -10.55 4.89
CA MET A 1 5.08 -9.08 5.14
C MET A 1 4.83 -8.80 6.61
N GLU A 2 3.80 -9.33 7.26
CA GLU A 2 3.48 -9.02 8.68
C GLU A 2 4.68 -9.22 9.62
N THR A 3 5.40 -10.33 9.50
CA THR A 3 6.59 -10.61 10.32
C THR A 3 7.66 -9.53 10.18
N ALA A 4 7.97 -9.09 8.96
CA ALA A 4 8.97 -8.05 8.72
C ALA A 4 8.54 -6.69 9.30
N LEU A 5 7.28 -6.31 9.08
CA LEU A 5 6.73 -5.05 9.61
C LEU A 5 6.65 -5.04 11.15
N ARG A 6 6.28 -6.18 11.77
CA ARG A 6 6.31 -6.31 13.24
C ARG A 6 7.72 -6.17 13.79
N ALA A 7 8.70 -6.82 13.18
CA ALA A 7 10.09 -6.71 13.61
C ALA A 7 10.61 -5.26 13.52
N GLY A 8 10.29 -4.54 12.45
CA GLY A 8 10.61 -3.11 12.32
C GLY A 8 9.99 -2.27 13.42
N ARG A 9 8.70 -2.47 13.70
CA ARG A 9 7.99 -1.78 14.79
C ARG A 9 8.55 -2.11 16.18
N GLU A 10 8.85 -3.37 16.44
CA GLU A 10 9.43 -3.82 17.72
C GLU A 10 10.83 -3.24 17.96
N ALA A 11 11.59 -2.98 16.89
CA ALA A 11 12.84 -2.24 16.93
C ALA A 11 12.65 -0.71 17.13
N GLY A 12 11.42 -0.25 17.36
CA GLY A 12 11.10 1.18 17.56
C GLY A 12 10.95 1.98 16.25
N ARG A 13 11.05 1.33 15.08
CA ARG A 13 10.99 1.98 13.78
C ARG A 13 9.55 2.31 13.38
N LYS A 14 9.31 3.51 12.84
CA LYS A 14 8.07 3.83 12.14
C LYS A 14 8.14 3.30 10.72
N LEU A 15 7.09 2.60 10.30
CA LEU A 15 7.08 1.87 9.02
C LEU A 15 6.82 2.82 7.86
N LEU A 16 7.54 2.62 6.76
CA LEU A 16 7.43 3.41 5.53
C LEU A 16 7.21 2.49 4.33
N VAL A 17 6.08 2.65 3.66
CA VAL A 17 5.70 1.86 2.48
C VAL A 17 5.45 2.81 1.31
N PRO A 18 6.41 3.01 0.40
CA PRO A 18 6.15 3.73 -0.84
C PRO A 18 5.26 2.90 -1.77
N TYR A 19 4.34 3.60 -2.46
CA TYR A 19 3.51 3.05 -3.53
C TYR A 19 4.04 3.51 -4.88
N LEU A 20 4.08 2.62 -5.84
CA LEU A 20 4.35 2.92 -7.25
C LEU A 20 3.36 2.19 -8.16
N THR A 21 3.13 2.73 -9.36
CA THR A 21 2.30 2.09 -10.38
C THR A 21 3.16 1.19 -11.26
N GLY A 22 2.88 -0.12 -11.23
CA GLY A 22 3.53 -1.09 -12.10
C GLY A 22 3.20 -0.87 -13.58
N GLY A 23 4.14 -1.20 -14.46
CA GLY A 23 3.97 -1.06 -15.91
C GLY A 23 4.24 0.34 -16.47
N LEU A 24 4.58 1.34 -15.63
CA LEU A 24 5.18 2.57 -16.14
C LEU A 24 6.59 2.29 -16.68
N PRO A 25 7.06 3.01 -17.72
CA PRO A 25 8.42 2.81 -18.22
C PRO A 25 9.47 2.95 -17.09
N GLY A 26 10.32 1.93 -16.92
CA GLY A 26 11.38 1.93 -15.91
C GLY A 26 10.92 1.69 -14.45
N TRP A 27 9.68 1.27 -14.23
CA TRP A 27 9.14 1.07 -12.88
C TRP A 27 9.90 0.02 -12.04
N MET A 28 10.44 -1.02 -12.68
CA MET A 28 11.25 -2.05 -12.02
C MET A 28 12.55 -1.49 -11.45
N ASP A 29 13.14 -0.49 -12.11
CA ASP A 29 14.39 0.15 -11.68
C ASP A 29 14.22 0.99 -10.40
N LEU A 30 12.99 1.15 -9.91
CA LEU A 30 12.66 1.86 -8.68
C LEU A 30 12.75 0.98 -7.43
N LEU A 31 12.56 -0.35 -7.55
CA LEU A 31 12.37 -1.24 -6.41
C LEU A 31 13.58 -1.23 -5.46
N ASP A 32 14.79 -1.44 -5.97
CA ASP A 32 15.99 -1.49 -5.15
C ASP A 32 16.35 -0.11 -4.56
N PRO A 33 16.35 1.00 -5.33
CA PRO A 33 16.59 2.32 -4.76
C PRO A 33 15.60 2.73 -3.66
N LEU A 34 14.31 2.35 -3.78
CA LEU A 34 13.32 2.62 -2.75
C LEU A 34 13.58 1.81 -1.47
N ALA A 35 13.98 0.54 -1.62
CA ALA A 35 14.35 -0.31 -0.49
C ALA A 35 15.60 0.23 0.22
N GLU A 36 16.65 0.60 -0.53
CA GLU A 36 17.90 1.19 -0.01
C GLU A 36 17.65 2.54 0.67
N ALA A 37 16.70 3.33 0.18
CA ALA A 37 16.29 4.60 0.80
C ALA A 37 15.53 4.42 2.13
N GLY A 38 15.25 3.17 2.52
CA GLY A 38 14.69 2.83 3.82
C GLY A 38 13.21 2.51 3.83
N ALA A 39 12.63 2.07 2.72
CA ALA A 39 11.32 1.44 2.72
C ALA A 39 11.32 0.16 3.54
N ASP A 40 10.25 -0.10 4.29
CA ASP A 40 10.04 -1.32 5.06
C ASP A 40 9.26 -2.39 4.27
N ALA A 41 8.55 -1.96 3.25
CA ALA A 41 7.88 -2.74 2.21
C ALA A 41 7.60 -1.83 1.02
N ILE A 42 7.23 -2.37 -0.13
CA ILE A 42 6.82 -1.59 -1.31
C ILE A 42 5.46 -2.07 -1.77
N GLU A 43 4.57 -1.13 -2.09
CA GLU A 43 3.25 -1.39 -2.65
C GLU A 43 3.28 -1.11 -4.17
N VAL A 44 2.96 -2.14 -4.96
CA VAL A 44 2.91 -2.07 -6.43
C VAL A 44 1.45 -2.07 -6.89
N GLY A 45 0.99 -0.98 -7.45
CA GLY A 45 -0.34 -0.88 -8.04
C GLY A 45 -0.39 -1.52 -9.42
N ILE A 46 -1.31 -2.47 -9.63
CA ILE A 46 -1.64 -2.97 -10.95
C ILE A 46 -2.69 -2.04 -11.58
N PRO A 47 -2.39 -1.40 -12.71
CA PRO A 47 -3.30 -0.45 -13.35
C PRO A 47 -4.66 -1.04 -13.70
N PHE A 48 -5.71 -0.26 -13.49
CA PHE A 48 -7.08 -0.60 -13.84
C PHE A 48 -7.74 0.57 -14.58
N SER A 49 -8.58 0.27 -15.57
CA SER A 49 -9.23 1.27 -16.43
C SER A 49 -10.33 2.08 -15.73
N ASP A 50 -10.94 1.49 -14.68
CA ASP A 50 -12.12 2.05 -14.01
C ASP A 50 -11.91 2.17 -12.48
N PRO A 51 -10.86 2.89 -12.02
CA PRO A 51 -10.47 2.93 -10.62
C PRO A 51 -11.41 3.83 -9.80
N VAL A 52 -12.24 3.24 -8.95
CA VAL A 52 -13.23 3.97 -8.13
C VAL A 52 -12.67 4.47 -6.79
N MET A 53 -11.50 3.98 -6.36
CA MET A 53 -10.89 4.32 -5.08
C MET A 53 -9.67 5.22 -5.21
N ASP A 54 -9.12 5.36 -6.42
CA ASP A 54 -7.87 6.08 -6.65
C ASP A 54 -8.08 7.58 -6.82
N GLY A 55 -7.15 8.36 -6.28
CA GLY A 55 -7.09 9.79 -6.52
C GLY A 55 -6.54 10.10 -7.93
N PRO A 56 -6.70 11.39 -8.39
CA PRO A 56 -6.39 11.76 -9.79
C PRO A 56 -4.96 11.43 -10.22
N VAL A 57 -3.98 11.53 -9.34
CA VAL A 57 -2.57 11.22 -9.65
C VAL A 57 -2.37 9.72 -9.93
N ILE A 58 -3.02 8.86 -9.15
CA ILE A 58 -2.93 7.41 -9.34
C ILE A 58 -3.74 7.00 -10.59
N GLN A 59 -4.88 7.63 -10.85
CA GLN A 59 -5.66 7.43 -12.08
C GLN A 59 -4.80 7.77 -13.30
N GLU A 60 -4.17 8.95 -13.32
CA GLU A 60 -3.29 9.38 -14.43
C GLU A 60 -2.13 8.38 -14.64
N SER A 61 -1.49 7.92 -13.57
CA SER A 61 -0.40 6.94 -13.70
C SER A 61 -0.87 5.60 -14.25
N SER A 62 -2.06 5.15 -13.82
CA SER A 62 -2.69 3.93 -14.35
C SER A 62 -3.04 4.06 -15.82
N GLU A 63 -3.62 5.19 -16.24
CA GLU A 63 -3.90 5.47 -17.66
C GLU A 63 -2.63 5.45 -18.51
N ARG A 64 -1.53 6.08 -18.05
CA ARG A 64 -0.24 6.07 -18.77
C ARG A 64 0.36 4.67 -18.86
N ALA A 65 0.30 3.87 -17.78
CA ALA A 65 0.78 2.50 -17.78
C ALA A 65 -0.04 1.61 -18.74
N LEU A 66 -1.38 1.72 -18.72
CA LEU A 66 -2.26 1.01 -19.65
C LEU A 66 -2.00 1.43 -21.12
N ALA A 67 -1.82 2.72 -21.38
CA ALA A 67 -1.47 3.22 -22.72
C ALA A 67 -0.11 2.71 -23.21
N ALA A 68 0.84 2.44 -22.28
CA ALA A 68 2.12 1.80 -22.57
C ALA A 68 2.01 0.28 -22.78
N GLY A 69 0.83 -0.31 -22.61
CA GLY A 69 0.57 -1.73 -22.82
C GLY A 69 0.71 -2.60 -21.58
N ALA A 70 0.72 -2.00 -20.38
CA ALA A 70 0.77 -2.75 -19.13
C ALA A 70 -0.42 -3.70 -19.01
N THR A 71 -0.14 -4.91 -18.54
CA THR A 71 -1.15 -5.93 -18.23
C THR A 71 -0.92 -6.49 -16.83
N PRO A 72 -1.97 -6.96 -16.12
CA PRO A 72 -1.80 -7.55 -14.80
C PRO A 72 -0.77 -8.69 -14.77
N ARG A 73 -0.80 -9.56 -15.76
CA ARG A 73 0.15 -10.68 -15.88
C ARG A 73 1.56 -10.20 -16.18
N GLY A 74 1.72 -9.28 -17.12
CA GLY A 74 3.03 -8.73 -17.47
C GLY A 74 3.74 -8.15 -16.23
N ILE A 75 3.03 -7.37 -15.41
CA ILE A 75 3.57 -6.82 -14.16
C ILE A 75 3.98 -7.94 -13.19
N VAL A 76 3.15 -8.95 -13.00
CA VAL A 76 3.47 -10.07 -12.11
C VAL A 76 4.62 -10.92 -12.66
N ASP A 77 4.71 -11.10 -13.98
CA ASP A 77 5.82 -11.82 -14.60
C ASP A 77 7.16 -11.04 -14.49
N GLU A 78 7.12 -9.69 -14.57
CA GLU A 78 8.30 -8.85 -14.31
C GLU A 78 8.76 -8.97 -12.83
N LEU A 79 7.82 -8.94 -11.87
CA LEU A 79 8.13 -9.16 -10.46
C LEU A 79 8.75 -10.53 -10.19
N ALA A 80 8.30 -11.58 -10.89
CA ALA A 80 8.82 -12.95 -10.70
C ALA A 80 10.32 -13.10 -11.05
N GLY A 81 10.88 -12.16 -11.80
CA GLY A 81 12.31 -12.10 -12.14
C GLY A 81 13.16 -11.30 -11.16
N HIS A 82 12.57 -10.73 -10.10
CA HIS A 82 13.25 -9.80 -9.19
C HIS A 82 13.26 -10.33 -7.75
N GLU A 83 14.43 -10.35 -7.13
CA GLU A 83 14.60 -10.63 -5.70
C GLU A 83 14.52 -9.33 -4.90
N ALA A 84 13.32 -8.97 -4.45
CA ALA A 84 13.12 -7.74 -3.72
C ALA A 84 13.77 -7.78 -2.33
N ALA A 85 14.53 -6.73 -1.99
CA ALA A 85 15.19 -6.60 -0.68
C ALA A 85 14.20 -6.40 0.49
N VAL A 86 12.97 -5.96 0.19
CA VAL A 86 11.88 -5.76 1.15
C VAL A 86 10.60 -6.44 0.65
N PRO A 87 9.66 -6.79 1.54
CA PRO A 87 8.40 -7.42 1.13
C PRO A 87 7.61 -6.55 0.15
N LEU A 88 7.08 -7.17 -0.90
CA LEU A 88 6.20 -6.53 -1.87
C LEU A 88 4.74 -6.82 -1.56
N ALA A 89 3.89 -5.78 -1.62
CA ALA A 89 2.44 -5.91 -1.71
C ALA A 89 1.97 -5.49 -3.11
N VAL A 90 0.95 -6.17 -3.61
CA VAL A 90 0.26 -5.76 -4.84
C VAL A 90 -1.09 -5.16 -4.48
N MET A 91 -1.37 -3.94 -4.95
CA MET A 91 -2.71 -3.36 -4.91
C MET A 91 -3.37 -3.50 -6.28
N THR A 92 -4.58 -4.07 -6.32
CA THR A 92 -5.35 -4.23 -7.54
C THR A 92 -6.85 -4.28 -7.27
N TYR A 93 -7.65 -4.01 -8.30
CA TYR A 93 -9.10 -4.07 -8.21
C TYR A 93 -9.63 -5.51 -8.32
N TYR A 94 -10.67 -5.81 -7.57
CA TYR A 94 -11.24 -7.16 -7.48
C TYR A 94 -11.71 -7.72 -8.83
N ASN A 95 -12.19 -6.87 -9.74
CA ASN A 95 -12.57 -7.30 -11.08
C ASN A 95 -11.42 -8.01 -11.82
N LEU A 96 -10.18 -7.52 -11.68
CA LEU A 96 -9.00 -8.16 -12.29
C LEU A 96 -8.74 -9.53 -11.69
N VAL A 97 -8.79 -9.66 -10.37
CA VAL A 97 -8.64 -10.93 -9.65
C VAL A 97 -9.74 -11.92 -10.01
N PHE A 98 -11.00 -11.44 -10.05
CA PHE A 98 -12.14 -12.27 -10.43
C PHE A 98 -12.00 -12.83 -11.85
N ARG A 99 -11.59 -12.00 -12.82
CA ARG A 99 -11.36 -12.39 -14.21
C ARG A 99 -10.15 -13.32 -14.37
N TRP A 100 -9.14 -13.16 -13.54
CA TRP A 100 -7.96 -14.04 -13.54
C TRP A 100 -8.26 -15.41 -12.93
N GLY A 101 -9.20 -15.44 -11.97
CA GLY A 101 -9.52 -16.59 -11.12
C GLY A 101 -8.72 -16.52 -9.82
N HIS A 102 -9.42 -16.58 -8.67
CA HIS A 102 -8.85 -16.33 -7.34
C HIS A 102 -7.60 -17.17 -7.05
N GLN A 103 -7.73 -18.51 -7.21
CA GLN A 103 -6.61 -19.42 -6.92
C GLN A 103 -5.43 -19.15 -7.85
N ARG A 104 -5.69 -19.04 -9.14
CA ARG A 104 -4.64 -18.77 -10.12
C ARG A 104 -3.91 -17.45 -9.86
N CYS A 105 -4.65 -16.39 -9.57
CA CYS A 105 -4.07 -15.10 -9.23
C CYS A 105 -3.20 -15.20 -7.99
N ALA A 106 -3.68 -15.84 -6.92
CA ALA A 106 -2.94 -16.01 -5.68
C ALA A 106 -1.65 -16.83 -5.89
N ASP A 107 -1.73 -17.95 -6.65
CA ASP A 107 -0.57 -18.79 -6.95
C ASP A 107 0.49 -18.04 -7.80
N GLU A 108 0.04 -17.23 -8.77
CA GLU A 108 0.95 -16.44 -9.60
C GLU A 108 1.61 -15.31 -8.81
N LEU A 109 0.89 -14.64 -7.91
CA LEU A 109 1.46 -13.66 -6.97
C LEU A 109 2.49 -14.29 -6.03
N ALA A 110 2.16 -15.44 -5.44
CA ALA A 110 3.09 -16.16 -4.56
C ALA A 110 4.37 -16.58 -5.30
N ARG A 111 4.24 -17.11 -6.53
CA ARG A 111 5.38 -17.47 -7.38
C ARG A 111 6.25 -16.25 -7.74
N ALA A 112 5.64 -15.08 -7.87
CA ALA A 112 6.34 -13.83 -8.13
C ALA A 112 6.97 -13.21 -6.86
N GLY A 113 6.95 -13.89 -5.71
CA GLY A 113 7.52 -13.39 -4.47
C GLY A 113 6.69 -12.28 -3.81
N VAL A 114 5.46 -12.05 -4.26
CA VAL A 114 4.55 -11.06 -3.67
C VAL A 114 4.05 -11.59 -2.33
N ALA A 115 4.35 -10.84 -1.26
CA ALA A 115 4.03 -11.23 0.10
C ALA A 115 2.57 -10.95 0.49
N ALA A 116 1.95 -9.91 -0.10
CA ALA A 116 0.60 -9.49 0.27
C ALA A 116 -0.18 -8.90 -0.91
N ALA A 117 -1.50 -8.91 -0.79
CA ALA A 117 -2.41 -8.29 -1.73
C ALA A 117 -3.41 -7.35 -1.03
N ILE A 118 -3.72 -6.24 -1.69
CA ILE A 118 -4.68 -5.23 -1.29
C ILE A 118 -5.75 -5.14 -2.37
N LEU A 119 -7.00 -5.41 -2.02
CA LEU A 119 -8.15 -5.29 -2.90
C LEU A 119 -9.11 -4.23 -2.33
N PRO A 120 -8.94 -2.94 -2.69
CA PRO A 120 -9.61 -1.84 -2.02
C PRO A 120 -11.13 -1.82 -2.22
N ASP A 121 -11.61 -2.44 -3.29
CA ASP A 121 -13.03 -2.55 -3.66
C ASP A 121 -13.68 -3.88 -3.23
N LEU A 122 -12.94 -4.77 -2.53
CA LEU A 122 -13.49 -6.04 -2.04
C LEU A 122 -13.89 -5.93 -0.55
N PRO A 123 -15.18 -5.83 -0.24
CA PRO A 123 -15.63 -5.71 1.14
C PRO A 123 -15.44 -7.02 1.93
N LEU A 124 -15.27 -6.89 3.24
CA LEU A 124 -15.04 -8.01 4.15
C LEU A 124 -16.05 -9.15 3.99
N ASP A 125 -17.33 -8.84 3.76
CA ASP A 125 -18.38 -9.84 3.67
C ASP A 125 -18.33 -10.66 2.37
N GLU A 126 -17.69 -10.13 1.31
CA GLU A 126 -17.47 -10.79 0.02
C GLU A 126 -16.07 -11.44 -0.10
N LEU A 127 -15.23 -11.24 0.91
CA LEU A 127 -13.82 -11.64 0.89
C LEU A 127 -13.60 -13.15 0.73
N GLY A 128 -14.58 -13.98 1.08
CA GLY A 128 -14.41 -15.42 1.35
C GLY A 128 -13.73 -16.23 0.25
N HIS A 129 -13.98 -15.96 -1.03
CA HIS A 129 -13.35 -16.67 -2.15
C HIS A 129 -11.89 -16.30 -2.32
N TRP A 130 -11.59 -15.01 -2.29
CA TRP A 130 -10.21 -14.51 -2.36
C TRP A 130 -9.40 -14.96 -1.15
N ALA A 131 -9.95 -14.77 0.05
CA ALA A 131 -9.24 -15.08 1.28
C ALA A 131 -8.76 -16.53 1.36
N ARG A 132 -9.60 -17.50 0.95
CA ARG A 132 -9.21 -18.92 0.92
C ARG A 132 -8.08 -19.17 -0.07
N ALA A 133 -8.14 -18.56 -1.25
CA ALA A 133 -7.11 -18.72 -2.27
C ALA A 133 -5.77 -18.10 -1.84
N ALA A 134 -5.81 -16.87 -1.30
CA ALA A 134 -4.65 -16.16 -0.82
C ALA A 134 -3.99 -16.88 0.36
N ASP A 135 -4.79 -17.33 1.36
CA ASP A 135 -4.29 -18.10 2.50
C ASP A 135 -3.62 -19.41 2.05
N ALA A 136 -4.22 -20.12 1.09
CA ALA A 136 -3.67 -21.38 0.56
C ALA A 136 -2.35 -21.16 -0.21
N ALA A 137 -2.21 -20.03 -0.88
CA ALA A 137 -0.99 -19.66 -1.61
C ALA A 137 0.07 -18.97 -0.73
N GLY A 138 -0.25 -18.65 0.53
CA GLY A 138 0.65 -17.91 1.43
C GLY A 138 0.75 -16.41 1.15
N VAL A 139 -0.21 -15.85 0.39
CA VAL A 139 -0.32 -14.41 0.14
C VAL A 139 -1.16 -13.76 1.23
N GLU A 140 -0.59 -12.83 1.95
CA GLU A 140 -1.29 -12.09 3.01
C GLU A 140 -2.34 -11.15 2.41
N THR A 141 -3.51 -11.03 3.05
CA THR A 141 -4.57 -10.13 2.59
C THR A 141 -4.66 -8.92 3.53
N ILE A 142 -4.30 -7.76 3.02
CA ILE A 142 -4.38 -6.47 3.73
C ILE A 142 -5.79 -5.90 3.53
N LEU A 143 -6.45 -5.56 4.63
CA LEU A 143 -7.80 -5.01 4.60
C LEU A 143 -7.83 -3.54 5.01
N LEU A 144 -8.78 -2.81 4.42
CA LEU A 144 -8.96 -1.37 4.60
C LEU A 144 -10.00 -1.10 5.69
N ALA A 145 -9.73 -0.08 6.49
CA ALA A 145 -10.67 0.49 7.44
C ALA A 145 -10.80 2.00 7.23
N ALA A 146 -12.02 2.51 7.18
CA ALA A 146 -12.34 3.92 7.01
C ALA A 146 -12.89 4.53 8.32
N PRO A 147 -12.88 5.85 8.49
CA PRO A 147 -13.46 6.51 9.66
C PRO A 147 -14.93 6.16 9.90
N THR A 148 -15.67 5.89 8.83
CA THR A 148 -17.08 5.48 8.86
C THR A 148 -17.31 3.99 9.17
N THR A 149 -16.24 3.19 9.28
CA THR A 149 -16.35 1.75 9.57
C THR A 149 -16.95 1.54 10.98
N PRO A 150 -18.09 0.83 11.13
CA PRO A 150 -18.67 0.49 12.42
C PRO A 150 -17.70 -0.33 13.28
N GLU A 151 -17.82 -0.23 14.60
CA GLU A 151 -16.87 -0.81 15.56
C GLU A 151 -16.78 -2.35 15.47
N ASP A 152 -17.91 -3.03 15.31
CA ASP A 152 -17.96 -4.48 15.14
C ASP A 152 -17.27 -4.92 13.83
N ARG A 153 -17.45 -4.15 12.76
CA ARG A 153 -16.80 -4.40 11.48
C ARG A 153 -15.28 -4.10 11.55
N LEU A 154 -14.89 -3.06 12.30
CA LEU A 154 -13.50 -2.70 12.52
C LEU A 154 -12.72 -3.85 13.18
N ARG A 155 -13.31 -4.49 14.22
CA ARG A 155 -12.73 -5.67 14.86
C ARG A 155 -12.58 -6.84 13.90
N ARG A 156 -13.60 -7.15 13.11
CA ARG A 156 -13.57 -8.23 12.12
C ARG A 156 -12.52 -7.97 11.02
N ILE A 157 -12.37 -6.72 10.57
CA ILE A 157 -11.32 -6.31 9.63
C ILE A 157 -9.94 -6.54 10.26
N ALA A 158 -9.73 -6.06 11.48
CA ALA A 158 -8.47 -6.22 12.20
C ALA A 158 -8.11 -7.69 12.44
N GLU A 159 -9.06 -8.52 12.84
CA GLU A 159 -8.88 -9.97 13.03
C GLU A 159 -8.48 -10.68 11.73
N ARG A 160 -9.16 -10.33 10.62
CA ARG A 160 -8.98 -11.01 9.33
C ARG A 160 -7.78 -10.50 8.54
N SER A 161 -7.40 -9.24 8.68
CA SER A 161 -6.25 -8.66 7.97
C SER A 161 -4.96 -9.45 8.27
N ARG A 162 -4.07 -9.53 7.29
CA ARG A 162 -2.70 -10.03 7.39
C ARG A 162 -1.77 -8.99 6.77
N GLY A 163 -0.52 -8.98 7.18
CA GLY A 163 0.43 -7.94 6.77
C GLY A 163 0.32 -6.73 7.66
N PHE A 164 -0.65 -5.89 7.39
CA PHE A 164 -1.03 -4.74 8.24
C PHE A 164 -2.52 -4.42 8.10
N VAL A 165 -3.03 -3.52 8.92
CA VAL A 165 -4.38 -2.97 8.73
C VAL A 165 -4.24 -1.57 8.12
N TYR A 166 -4.90 -1.35 6.99
CA TYR A 166 -4.76 -0.13 6.21
C TYR A 166 -5.84 0.89 6.61
N GLY A 167 -5.45 1.87 7.40
CA GLY A 167 -6.32 3.01 7.73
C GLY A 167 -6.38 3.98 6.56
N VAL A 168 -7.56 4.12 5.94
CA VAL A 168 -7.79 5.07 4.85
C VAL A 168 -8.60 6.25 5.34
N GLY A 169 -8.23 7.48 4.92
CA GLY A 169 -9.09 8.63 5.11
C GLY A 169 -10.32 8.57 4.21
N LEU A 170 -11.35 9.34 4.52
CA LEU A 170 -12.46 9.51 3.58
C LEU A 170 -11.95 10.31 2.37
N LEU A 171 -12.07 9.72 1.18
CA LEU A 171 -12.02 10.48 -0.07
C LEU A 171 -13.30 11.34 -0.14
N GLY A 172 -13.27 12.45 0.54
CA GLY A 172 -14.41 13.37 0.63
C GLY A 172 -14.17 14.61 -0.22
N VAL A 173 -15.19 14.95 -0.99
CA VAL A 173 -15.41 16.17 -1.76
C VAL A 173 -14.60 17.37 -1.26
N THR A 174 -13.77 17.90 -2.15
CA THR A 174 -13.24 19.26 -2.23
C THR A 174 -13.08 20.06 -0.93
N GLY A 175 -11.84 20.31 -0.52
CA GLY A 175 -11.50 21.54 0.18
C GLY A 175 -10.68 21.46 1.45
N GLU A 176 -10.51 20.30 2.11
CA GLU A 176 -9.87 20.28 3.42
C GLU A 176 -8.81 19.18 3.56
N ARG A 177 -7.57 19.48 3.11
CA ARG A 177 -6.42 18.60 3.32
C ARG A 177 -6.11 18.38 4.81
N GLU A 178 -6.43 19.34 5.67
CA GLU A 178 -6.29 19.23 7.13
C GLU A 178 -7.28 18.24 7.74
N SER A 179 -8.51 18.18 7.23
CA SER A 179 -9.53 17.24 7.72
C SER A 179 -9.23 15.78 7.36
N LEU A 180 -8.53 15.52 6.23
CA LEU A 180 -8.13 14.17 5.82
C LEU A 180 -7.10 13.56 6.75
N ALA A 181 -6.10 14.34 7.19
CA ALA A 181 -5.10 13.87 8.16
C ALA A 181 -5.75 13.55 9.51
N LEU A 182 -6.66 14.39 9.99
CA LEU A 182 -7.38 14.17 11.26
C LEU A 182 -8.24 12.90 11.21
N THR A 183 -8.95 12.66 10.10
CA THR A 183 -9.80 11.46 9.96
C THR A 183 -8.98 10.16 9.86
N ALA A 184 -7.82 10.21 9.20
CA ALA A 184 -6.92 9.05 9.12
C ALA A 184 -6.27 8.73 10.49
N VAL A 185 -5.89 9.75 11.25
CA VAL A 185 -5.39 9.59 12.63
C VAL A 185 -6.47 9.00 13.54
N GLU A 186 -7.73 9.42 13.38
CA GLU A 186 -8.84 8.88 14.16
C GLU A 186 -9.09 7.40 13.87
N VAL A 187 -9.10 6.98 12.60
CA VAL A 187 -9.25 5.55 12.28
C VAL A 187 -8.07 4.73 12.78
N ALA A 188 -6.85 5.28 12.72
CA ALA A 188 -5.68 4.61 13.29
C ALA A 188 -5.81 4.40 14.80
N ARG A 189 -6.27 5.40 15.54
CA ARG A 189 -6.51 5.29 16.99
C ARG A 189 -7.51 4.16 17.29
N ARG A 190 -8.66 4.16 16.62
CA ARG A 190 -9.68 3.12 16.79
C ARG A 190 -9.15 1.72 16.43
N LEU A 191 -8.30 1.61 15.41
CA LEU A 191 -7.64 0.35 15.05
C LEU A 191 -6.67 -0.09 16.13
N LYS A 192 -5.85 0.80 16.67
CA LYS A 192 -4.89 0.49 17.75
C LYS A 192 -5.57 0.01 19.03
N ASP A 193 -6.83 0.39 19.27
CA ASP A 193 -7.63 -0.09 20.40
C ASP A 193 -8.11 -1.54 20.23
N VAL A 194 -8.13 -2.07 19.00
CA VAL A 194 -8.71 -3.39 18.71
C VAL A 194 -7.72 -4.40 18.12
N THR A 195 -6.47 -3.98 17.82
CA THR A 195 -5.46 -4.89 17.26
C THR A 195 -4.04 -4.51 17.67
N ASP A 196 -3.19 -5.55 17.78
CA ASP A 196 -1.74 -5.41 17.94
C ASP A 196 -0.98 -5.49 16.58
N LYS A 197 -1.69 -5.71 15.48
CA LYS A 197 -1.09 -5.73 14.15
C LYS A 197 -0.56 -4.36 13.77
N PRO A 198 0.42 -4.26 12.85
CA PRO A 198 0.81 -2.98 12.31
C PRO A 198 -0.39 -2.25 11.70
N VAL A 199 -0.55 -0.98 12.03
CA VAL A 199 -1.58 -0.07 11.49
C VAL A 199 -0.87 1.01 10.69
N LEU A 200 -1.11 1.05 9.37
CA LEU A 200 -0.54 2.05 8.48
C LEU A 200 -1.63 2.96 7.91
N ILE A 201 -1.27 4.23 7.70
CA ILE A 201 -2.13 5.24 7.08
C ILE A 201 -1.60 5.56 5.69
N GLY A 202 -2.48 5.60 4.67
CA GLY A 202 -2.07 5.82 3.27
C GLY A 202 -2.75 6.98 2.56
N VAL A 203 -3.62 7.72 3.19
CA VAL A 203 -4.33 8.84 2.53
C VAL A 203 -3.86 10.18 3.06
N GLY A 204 -3.53 11.09 2.10
CA GLY A 204 -3.19 12.47 2.43
C GLY A 204 -1.74 12.71 2.84
N ILE A 205 -0.88 11.70 2.83
CA ILE A 205 0.55 11.86 3.16
C ILE A 205 1.28 12.39 1.91
N SER A 206 1.60 13.69 1.93
CA SER A 206 2.23 14.39 0.80
C SER A 206 3.65 14.89 1.11
N ASN A 207 4.02 14.94 2.39
CA ASN A 207 5.33 15.41 2.84
C ASN A 207 5.75 14.71 4.14
N PRO A 208 7.04 14.78 4.52
CA PRO A 208 7.58 14.15 5.72
C PRO A 208 6.91 14.59 7.03
N GLU A 209 6.52 15.85 7.16
CA GLU A 209 5.90 16.39 8.37
C GLU A 209 4.54 15.72 8.63
N GLN A 210 3.74 15.51 7.60
CA GLN A 210 2.47 14.78 7.70
C GLN A 210 2.68 13.31 8.07
N ALA A 211 3.72 12.68 7.56
CA ALA A 211 4.07 11.31 7.94
C ALA A 211 4.43 11.23 9.43
N VAL A 212 5.21 12.20 9.92
CA VAL A 212 5.56 12.30 11.34
C VAL A 212 4.32 12.52 12.20
N GLU A 213 3.40 13.38 11.79
CA GLU A 213 2.13 13.63 12.48
C GLU A 213 1.26 12.35 12.53
N ALA A 214 1.06 11.69 11.40
CA ALA A 214 0.31 10.44 11.31
C ALA A 214 0.88 9.35 12.22
N CYS A 215 2.20 9.25 12.29
CA CYS A 215 2.93 8.31 13.13
C CYS A 215 2.92 8.66 14.62
N THR A 216 2.23 9.72 15.06
CA THR A 216 1.94 9.93 16.51
C THR A 216 1.04 8.83 17.05
N VAL A 217 0.19 8.25 16.20
CA VAL A 217 -0.76 7.19 16.53
C VAL A 217 -0.50 5.93 15.73
N ALA A 218 -0.33 6.04 14.40
CA ALA A 218 -0.07 4.92 13.52
C ALA A 218 1.33 4.31 13.70
N ASP A 219 1.48 3.05 13.32
CA ASP A 219 2.78 2.37 13.29
C ASP A 219 3.61 2.77 12.06
N GLY A 220 2.97 3.29 11.02
CA GLY A 220 3.63 3.73 9.79
C GLY A 220 2.71 4.39 8.79
N VAL A 221 3.27 4.70 7.62
CA VAL A 221 2.57 5.37 6.53
C VAL A 221 2.81 4.69 5.19
N VAL A 222 1.82 4.82 4.30
CA VAL A 222 1.96 4.52 2.87
C VAL A 222 2.06 5.84 2.11
N VAL A 223 3.08 6.00 1.27
CA VAL A 223 3.35 7.22 0.50
C VAL A 223 3.11 6.92 -0.97
N GLY A 224 1.95 7.31 -1.49
CA GLY A 224 1.55 7.06 -2.87
C GLY A 224 1.65 8.30 -3.75
N SER A 225 0.64 9.17 -3.70
CA SER A 225 0.49 10.29 -4.64
C SER A 225 1.70 11.24 -4.69
N ALA A 226 2.44 11.40 -3.60
CA ALA A 226 3.63 12.23 -3.57
C ALA A 226 4.74 11.66 -4.46
N LEU A 227 4.99 10.35 -4.37
CA LEU A 227 5.98 9.64 -5.18
C LEU A 227 5.53 9.55 -6.64
N VAL A 228 4.30 9.08 -6.88
CA VAL A 228 3.76 8.90 -8.24
C VAL A 228 3.74 10.21 -9.01
N ARG A 229 3.37 11.33 -8.40
CA ARG A 229 3.43 12.65 -9.05
C ARG A 229 4.83 12.97 -9.56
N ARG A 230 5.86 12.75 -8.74
CA ARG A 230 7.26 12.95 -9.16
C ARG A 230 7.64 12.09 -10.35
N LEU A 231 7.23 10.81 -10.34
CA LEU A 231 7.48 9.88 -11.45
C LEU A 231 6.78 10.35 -12.74
N LEU A 232 5.54 10.83 -12.65
CA LEU A 232 4.80 11.38 -13.79
C LEU A 232 5.45 12.66 -14.36
N GLU A 233 6.14 13.43 -13.52
CA GLU A 233 6.92 14.62 -13.87
C GLU A 233 8.33 14.28 -14.41
N GLY A 234 8.70 12.99 -14.48
CA GLY A 234 9.96 12.53 -15.05
C GLY A 234 11.09 12.36 -14.05
N ALA A 235 10.77 12.20 -12.75
CA ALA A 235 11.79 11.89 -11.74
C ALA A 235 12.53 10.58 -12.05
N THR A 236 13.84 10.61 -11.85
CA THR A 236 14.71 9.44 -11.96
C THR A 236 14.55 8.51 -10.75
N PRO A 237 15.05 7.26 -10.81
CA PRO A 237 15.10 6.40 -9.62
C PRO A 237 15.85 7.02 -8.43
N ALA A 238 16.90 7.82 -8.69
CA ALA A 238 17.62 8.55 -7.65
C ALA A 238 16.74 9.63 -6.98
N ASP A 239 15.99 10.41 -7.78
CA ASP A 239 15.05 11.42 -7.24
C ASP A 239 13.93 10.77 -6.41
N ALA A 240 13.48 9.58 -6.81
CA ALA A 240 12.48 8.80 -6.08
C ALA A 240 13.05 8.30 -4.73
N ALA A 241 14.28 7.79 -4.74
CA ALA A 241 14.99 7.37 -3.54
C ALA A 241 15.23 8.54 -2.58
N ASP A 242 15.64 9.71 -3.09
CA ASP A 242 15.83 10.92 -2.29
C ASP A 242 14.53 11.36 -1.59
N LEU A 243 13.40 11.27 -2.29
CA LEU A 243 12.09 11.56 -1.69
C LEU A 243 11.77 10.57 -0.54
N VAL A 244 11.93 9.27 -0.77
CA VAL A 244 11.68 8.24 0.25
C VAL A 244 12.67 8.37 1.41
N GLY A 245 13.93 8.68 1.14
CA GLY A 245 14.96 8.96 2.13
C GLY A 245 14.61 10.18 3.02
N ALA A 246 13.99 11.21 2.46
CA ALA A 246 13.52 12.35 3.23
C ALA A 246 12.40 11.97 4.22
N PHE A 247 11.43 11.14 3.79
CA PHE A 247 10.41 10.56 4.68
C PHE A 247 11.05 9.69 5.77
N ARG A 248 11.99 8.82 5.38
CA ARG A 248 12.69 7.94 6.33
C ARG A 248 13.41 8.75 7.41
N LYS A 249 14.20 9.75 7.01
CA LYS A 249 14.94 10.63 7.93
C LYS A 249 14.01 11.35 8.91
N ALA A 250 12.87 11.84 8.44
CA ALA A 250 11.91 12.53 9.31
C ALA A 250 11.26 11.57 10.32
N LEU A 251 10.92 10.35 9.89
CA LEU A 251 10.34 9.32 10.77
C LEU A 251 11.35 8.83 11.82
N ASP A 252 12.64 8.71 11.47
CA ASP A 252 13.71 8.30 12.39
C ASP A 252 14.06 9.41 13.39
N GLY A 253 14.00 10.68 12.98
CA GLY A 253 14.30 11.84 13.85
C GLY A 253 13.35 12.03 15.04
N ARG A 254 12.25 11.30 15.11
CA ARG A 254 11.36 11.25 16.29
C ARG A 254 11.89 10.36 17.41
N ASN A 255 12.83 9.49 17.12
CA ASN A 255 13.37 8.51 18.09
C ASN A 255 14.68 9.00 18.75
N ALA A 256 15.11 10.22 18.43
CA ALA A 256 16.23 10.93 19.03
C ALA A 256 15.74 12.02 20.01
#